data_8eb23b7b695d5b43bc0d5f97de69f44a
#
_entry.id   8eb23b7b695d5b43bc0d5f97de69f44a
#
_cell.length_a   1.000
_cell.length_b   1.000
_cell.length_c   1.000
_cell.angle_alpha   90.00
_cell.angle_beta   90.00
_cell.angle_gamma   90.00
#
_symmetry.space_group_name_H-M   'P 1'
#
loop_
_entity.id
_entity.type
_entity.pdbx_description
1 polymer ?
#
loop_
_entity_poly.entity_id
_entity_poly.type
_entity_poly.pdbx_seq_one_letter_code
_entity_poly.pdbx_strand_id
1 'polypeptide(L)'
;LSLHRPDATQPSGALDKVLETCGPIPPHSVPSLDWIRYATDVYLDYVELNLTPDVMVLWYCEPDNSYHRIGLGTPENLEALRTVDREFGRILTRDAAKPPEERLHIVTMSDHGMVTLLGGKLDLAKKFRAGGFTVGETTEDGSDMALALSSAGGIYVKDSDPYLIQRVLTWLQSQDWCGPLFTRKGDGALLHDHLRSVHRRAADIGIVLKSNDGSNSHGIAGGTVHDCG
;
A
#
# COMPACT_ATOMS: atom_id res chain seq x y z
N LEU A 1 -15.42 -8.19 -9.18
CA LEU A 1 -16.14 -8.09 -7.89
C LEU A 1 -15.27 -7.36 -6.88
N SER A 2 -15.86 -6.45 -6.12
CA SER A 2 -15.27 -5.88 -4.91
C SER A 2 -16.19 -6.18 -3.73
N LEU A 3 -15.65 -6.78 -2.66
CA LEU A 3 -16.46 -7.07 -1.46
C LEU A 3 -16.78 -5.80 -0.67
N HIS A 4 -15.97 -4.74 -0.79
CA HIS A 4 -16.25 -3.41 -0.23
C HIS A 4 -17.32 -2.63 -1.01
N ARG A 5 -17.41 -2.88 -2.31
CA ARG A 5 -18.31 -2.18 -3.24
C ARG A 5 -18.95 -3.18 -4.19
N PRO A 6 -19.83 -4.10 -3.68
CA PRO A 6 -20.48 -5.11 -4.51
C PRO A 6 -21.30 -4.49 -5.66
N ASP A 7 -21.89 -3.33 -5.40
CA ASP A 7 -22.65 -2.52 -6.36
C ASP A 7 -21.84 -2.08 -7.58
N ALA A 8 -20.52 -1.99 -7.46
CA ALA A 8 -19.60 -1.63 -8.55
C ALA A 8 -19.15 -2.84 -9.39
N THR A 9 -19.71 -4.04 -9.16
CA THR A 9 -19.34 -5.25 -9.90
C THR A 9 -19.70 -5.14 -11.38
N GLN A 10 -18.76 -5.50 -12.25
CA GLN A 10 -18.92 -5.50 -13.70
C GLN A 10 -18.61 -6.91 -14.26
N PRO A 11 -19.24 -7.31 -15.38
CA PRO A 11 -20.35 -6.63 -16.07
C PRO A 11 -21.65 -6.66 -15.25
N SER A 12 -22.64 -5.86 -15.64
CA SER A 12 -23.96 -5.85 -15.01
C SER A 12 -24.54 -7.28 -14.91
N GLY A 13 -25.09 -7.63 -13.76
CA GLY A 13 -25.63 -8.98 -13.48
C GLY A 13 -24.58 -10.03 -13.09
N ALA A 14 -23.27 -9.71 -13.12
CA ALA A 14 -22.25 -10.65 -12.65
C ALA A 14 -22.35 -10.90 -11.13
N LEU A 15 -22.74 -9.89 -10.36
CA LEU A 15 -22.95 -10.05 -8.92
C LEU A 15 -24.04 -11.08 -8.62
N ASP A 16 -25.17 -11.03 -9.31
CA ASP A 16 -26.28 -11.96 -9.09
C ASP A 16 -25.84 -13.41 -9.29
N LYS A 17 -25.07 -13.68 -10.35
CA LYS A 17 -24.50 -15.01 -10.63
C LYS A 17 -23.52 -15.48 -9.55
N VAL A 18 -22.70 -14.59 -9.02
CA VAL A 18 -21.81 -14.90 -7.90
C VAL A 18 -22.62 -15.26 -6.66
N LEU A 19 -23.65 -14.46 -6.33
CA LEU A 19 -24.52 -14.72 -5.18
C LEU A 19 -25.33 -16.03 -5.31
N GLU A 20 -25.76 -16.37 -6.52
CA GLU A 20 -26.41 -17.64 -6.81
C GLU A 20 -25.48 -18.85 -6.60
N THR A 21 -24.19 -18.70 -6.96
CA THR A 21 -23.20 -19.79 -6.90
C THR A 21 -22.58 -19.92 -5.51
N CYS A 22 -22.14 -18.81 -4.94
CA CYS A 22 -21.32 -18.78 -3.72
C CYS A 22 -22.11 -18.33 -2.48
N GLY A 23 -23.39 -17.98 -2.64
CA GLY A 23 -24.22 -17.46 -1.55
C GLY A 23 -23.94 -15.98 -1.23
N PRO A 24 -24.56 -15.45 -0.16
CA PRO A 24 -24.46 -14.05 0.20
C PRO A 24 -23.04 -13.69 0.66
N ILE A 25 -22.62 -12.47 0.34
CA ILE A 25 -21.34 -11.92 0.83
C ILE A 25 -21.38 -11.89 2.36
N PRO A 26 -20.37 -12.47 3.05
CA PRO A 26 -20.31 -12.42 4.51
C PRO A 26 -20.20 -10.98 5.03
N PRO A 27 -20.69 -10.71 6.24
CA PRO A 27 -20.51 -9.40 6.86
C PRO A 27 -19.00 -9.09 7.07
N HIS A 28 -18.66 -7.82 6.94
CA HIS A 28 -17.29 -7.38 7.19
C HIS A 28 -16.90 -7.54 8.66
N SER A 29 -15.71 -8.06 8.90
CA SER A 29 -15.10 -8.18 10.24
C SER A 29 -13.63 -7.71 10.18
N VAL A 30 -12.99 -7.59 11.34
CA VAL A 30 -11.54 -7.34 11.43
C VAL A 30 -10.96 -8.31 12.45
N PRO A 31 -10.11 -9.24 12.02
CA PRO A 31 -9.72 -9.52 10.62
C PRO A 31 -10.89 -10.06 9.78
N SER A 32 -10.80 -9.86 8.47
CA SER A 32 -11.84 -10.22 7.50
C SER A 32 -11.67 -11.65 6.99
N LEU A 33 -11.61 -12.63 7.89
CA LEU A 33 -11.29 -14.03 7.55
C LEU A 33 -12.29 -14.66 6.58
N ASP A 34 -13.58 -14.36 6.75
CA ASP A 34 -14.63 -14.90 5.89
C ASP A 34 -14.60 -14.27 4.49
N TRP A 35 -14.13 -13.04 4.36
CA TRP A 35 -13.93 -12.43 3.06
C TRP A 35 -12.78 -13.07 2.27
N ILE A 36 -11.69 -13.48 2.97
CA ILE A 36 -10.61 -14.22 2.32
C ILE A 36 -11.16 -15.53 1.73
N ARG A 37 -11.91 -16.29 2.54
CA ARG A 37 -12.54 -17.56 2.11
C ARG A 37 -13.51 -17.34 0.95
N TYR A 38 -14.40 -16.38 1.11
CA TYR A 38 -15.41 -16.07 0.09
C TYR A 38 -14.76 -15.63 -1.24
N ALA A 39 -13.72 -14.82 -1.22
CA ALA A 39 -13.00 -14.43 -2.42
C ALA A 39 -12.38 -15.65 -3.13
N THR A 40 -11.85 -16.60 -2.36
CA THR A 40 -11.32 -17.86 -2.90
C THR A 40 -12.44 -18.73 -3.48
N ASP A 41 -13.57 -18.86 -2.79
CA ASP A 41 -14.74 -19.62 -3.27
C ASP A 41 -15.28 -19.01 -4.58
N VAL A 42 -15.40 -17.70 -4.66
CA VAL A 42 -15.79 -17.00 -5.91
C VAL A 42 -14.82 -17.32 -7.05
N TYR A 43 -13.52 -17.33 -6.77
CA TYR A 43 -12.54 -17.72 -7.79
C TYR A 43 -12.71 -19.19 -8.22
N LEU A 44 -12.71 -20.13 -7.28
CA LEU A 44 -12.68 -21.56 -7.56
C LEU A 44 -14.00 -22.08 -8.12
N ASP A 45 -15.14 -21.59 -7.62
CA ASP A 45 -16.46 -22.16 -7.90
C ASP A 45 -17.24 -21.37 -8.96
N TYR A 46 -16.86 -20.11 -9.21
CA TYR A 46 -17.51 -19.31 -10.23
C TYR A 46 -16.57 -18.87 -11.35
N VAL A 47 -15.48 -18.17 -11.05
CA VAL A 47 -14.62 -17.55 -12.09
C VAL A 47 -13.91 -18.61 -12.91
N GLU A 48 -13.22 -19.54 -12.25
CA GLU A 48 -12.46 -20.60 -12.93
C GLU A 48 -13.36 -21.49 -13.81
N LEU A 49 -14.56 -21.81 -13.32
CA LEU A 49 -15.46 -22.74 -14.01
C LEU A 49 -16.30 -22.10 -15.11
N ASN A 50 -16.59 -20.79 -15.02
CA ASN A 50 -17.57 -20.15 -15.91
C ASN A 50 -16.99 -19.06 -16.80
N LEU A 51 -15.88 -18.43 -16.41
CA LEU A 51 -15.34 -17.27 -17.13
C LEU A 51 -14.04 -17.57 -17.86
N THR A 52 -13.25 -18.55 -17.40
CA THR A 52 -11.96 -18.97 -18.00
C THR A 52 -11.10 -17.80 -18.50
N PRO A 53 -10.78 -16.81 -17.63
CA PRO A 53 -10.07 -15.61 -18.06
C PRO A 53 -8.62 -15.93 -18.41
N ASP A 54 -8.04 -15.23 -19.40
CA ASP A 54 -6.62 -15.31 -19.73
C ASP A 54 -5.72 -14.73 -18.63
N VAL A 55 -6.23 -13.72 -17.90
CA VAL A 55 -5.55 -13.08 -16.78
C VAL A 55 -6.55 -12.91 -15.63
N MET A 56 -6.16 -13.34 -14.45
CA MET A 56 -6.96 -13.20 -13.23
C MET A 56 -6.14 -12.46 -12.16
N VAL A 57 -6.76 -11.49 -11.50
CA VAL A 57 -6.19 -10.84 -10.31
C VAL A 57 -7.10 -11.15 -9.12
N LEU A 58 -6.56 -11.85 -8.13
CA LEU A 58 -7.21 -12.08 -6.86
C LEU A 58 -6.50 -11.24 -5.79
N TRP A 59 -7.23 -10.31 -5.20
CA TRP A 59 -6.71 -9.38 -4.21
C TRP A 59 -7.29 -9.67 -2.83
N TYR A 60 -6.45 -10.08 -1.91
CA TYR A 60 -6.82 -10.19 -0.51
C TYR A 60 -6.49 -8.89 0.23
N CYS A 61 -7.49 -8.26 0.87
CA CYS A 61 -7.27 -7.06 1.68
C CYS A 61 -6.73 -7.36 3.08
N GLU A 62 -6.51 -8.62 3.40
CA GLU A 62 -5.78 -9.06 4.58
C GLU A 62 -4.37 -9.54 4.18
N PRO A 63 -3.38 -9.33 5.03
CA PRO A 63 -3.43 -8.85 6.42
C PRO A 63 -3.43 -7.32 6.58
N ASP A 64 -3.49 -6.51 5.52
CA ASP A 64 -3.41 -5.06 5.59
C ASP A 64 -4.48 -4.43 6.50
N ASN A 65 -5.74 -4.81 6.33
CA ASN A 65 -6.84 -4.31 7.18
C ASN A 65 -6.59 -4.58 8.68
N SER A 66 -6.11 -5.77 9.02
CA SER A 66 -5.81 -6.12 10.42
C SER A 66 -4.55 -5.41 10.91
N TYR A 67 -3.53 -5.20 10.07
CA TYR A 67 -2.35 -4.41 10.44
C TYR A 67 -2.73 -2.99 10.87
N HIS A 68 -3.56 -2.33 10.08
CA HIS A 68 -4.00 -0.96 10.38
C HIS A 68 -4.87 -0.84 11.63
N ARG A 69 -5.68 -1.85 11.94
CA ARG A 69 -6.69 -1.75 12.98
C ARG A 69 -6.32 -2.41 14.31
N ILE A 70 -5.55 -3.47 14.26
CA ILE A 70 -5.17 -4.25 15.45
C ILE A 70 -3.66 -4.24 15.68
N GLY A 71 -2.88 -3.87 14.68
CA GLY A 71 -1.42 -3.82 14.75
C GLY A 71 -0.73 -5.11 14.30
N LEU A 72 0.57 -4.99 14.07
CA LEU A 72 1.40 -6.06 13.54
C LEU A 72 1.76 -7.08 14.64
N GLY A 73 1.65 -8.37 14.31
CA GLY A 73 2.12 -9.47 15.15
C GLY A 73 1.13 -9.92 16.22
N THR A 74 -0.09 -9.37 16.24
CA THR A 74 -1.15 -9.85 17.13
C THR A 74 -1.61 -11.26 16.73
N PRO A 75 -2.16 -12.07 17.65
CA PRO A 75 -2.70 -13.40 17.33
C PRO A 75 -3.72 -13.38 16.20
N GLU A 76 -4.60 -12.40 16.19
CA GLU A 76 -5.66 -12.20 15.16
C GLU A 76 -5.05 -11.88 13.80
N ASN A 77 -4.01 -11.06 13.77
CA ASN A 77 -3.28 -10.73 12.56
C ASN A 77 -2.53 -11.94 11.99
N LEU A 78 -1.91 -12.75 12.87
CA LEU A 78 -1.28 -14.00 12.47
C LEU A 78 -2.30 -15.01 11.92
N GLU A 79 -3.52 -15.04 12.46
CA GLU A 79 -4.59 -15.88 11.92
C GLU A 79 -5.06 -15.40 10.55
N ALA A 80 -5.08 -14.08 10.28
CA ALA A 80 -5.34 -13.55 8.96
C ALA A 80 -4.30 -14.05 7.94
N LEU A 81 -3.00 -13.97 8.28
CA LEU A 81 -1.92 -14.51 7.45
C LEU A 81 -2.07 -16.01 7.17
N ARG A 82 -2.35 -16.81 8.22
CA ARG A 82 -2.57 -18.26 8.07
C ARG A 82 -3.79 -18.55 7.21
N THR A 83 -4.81 -17.72 7.28
CA THR A 83 -6.01 -17.89 6.45
C THR A 83 -5.70 -17.59 4.99
N VAL A 84 -4.99 -16.51 4.67
CA VAL A 84 -4.52 -16.22 3.31
C VAL A 84 -3.69 -17.38 2.77
N ASP A 85 -2.76 -17.90 3.55
CA ASP A 85 -1.90 -19.03 3.16
C ASP A 85 -2.71 -20.30 2.87
N ARG A 86 -3.67 -20.64 3.74
CA ARG A 86 -4.58 -21.80 3.52
C ARG A 86 -5.41 -21.64 2.25
N GLU A 87 -5.98 -20.47 2.04
CA GLU A 87 -6.82 -20.21 0.88
C GLU A 87 -6.01 -20.21 -0.42
N PHE A 88 -4.81 -19.67 -0.38
CA PHE A 88 -3.87 -19.79 -1.50
C PHE A 88 -3.50 -21.27 -1.76
N GLY A 89 -3.29 -22.05 -0.70
CA GLY A 89 -3.07 -23.51 -0.80
C GLY A 89 -4.20 -24.24 -1.49
N ARG A 90 -5.47 -23.83 -1.33
CA ARG A 90 -6.61 -24.39 -2.06
C ARG A 90 -6.49 -24.14 -3.58
N ILE A 91 -6.09 -22.94 -3.97
CA ILE A 91 -5.86 -22.58 -5.37
C ILE A 91 -4.74 -23.43 -5.96
N LEU A 92 -3.61 -23.55 -5.27
CA LEU A 92 -2.47 -24.38 -5.71
C LEU A 92 -2.87 -25.86 -5.84
N THR A 93 -3.65 -26.37 -4.91
CA THR A 93 -4.14 -27.76 -4.95
C THR A 93 -5.04 -28.00 -6.14
N ARG A 94 -5.95 -27.09 -6.43
CA ARG A 94 -6.84 -27.15 -7.59
C ARG A 94 -6.04 -27.10 -8.89
N ASP A 95 -5.07 -26.20 -9.00
CA ASP A 95 -4.24 -26.04 -10.17
C ASP A 95 -3.33 -27.26 -10.42
N ALA A 96 -2.73 -27.82 -9.36
CA ALA A 96 -1.88 -29.00 -9.44
C ALA A 96 -2.63 -30.26 -9.95
N ALA A 97 -3.94 -30.31 -9.81
CA ALA A 97 -4.79 -31.39 -10.30
C ALA A 97 -5.06 -31.30 -11.82
N LYS A 98 -4.74 -30.18 -12.47
CA LYS A 98 -4.90 -29.98 -13.91
C LYS A 98 -3.77 -30.63 -14.70
N PRO A 99 -4.03 -30.98 -15.98
CA PRO A 99 -2.97 -31.31 -16.91
C PRO A 99 -1.90 -30.19 -16.95
N PRO A 100 -0.60 -30.52 -17.14
CA PRO A 100 0.48 -29.51 -17.13
C PRO A 100 0.26 -28.33 -18.07
N GLU A 101 -0.34 -28.56 -19.23
CA GLU A 101 -0.64 -27.55 -20.25
C GLU A 101 -1.78 -26.59 -19.90
N GLU A 102 -2.60 -26.95 -18.89
CA GLU A 102 -3.73 -26.14 -18.42
C GLU A 102 -3.40 -25.41 -17.12
N ARG A 103 -2.21 -25.62 -16.56
CA ARG A 103 -1.82 -25.01 -15.29
C ARG A 103 -1.56 -23.53 -15.42
N LEU A 104 -1.85 -22.80 -14.37
CA LEU A 104 -1.66 -21.37 -14.29
C LEU A 104 -0.18 -21.00 -14.12
N HIS A 105 0.20 -19.90 -14.72
CA HIS A 105 1.39 -19.15 -14.30
C HIS A 105 1.01 -18.23 -13.16
N ILE A 106 1.35 -18.61 -11.93
CA ILE A 106 0.95 -17.89 -10.74
C ILE A 106 2.05 -16.92 -10.32
N VAL A 107 1.69 -15.64 -10.15
CA VAL A 107 2.56 -14.59 -9.60
C VAL A 107 1.94 -14.10 -8.31
N THR A 108 2.68 -14.19 -7.21
CA THR A 108 2.30 -13.62 -5.92
C THR A 108 3.06 -12.31 -5.71
N MET A 109 2.37 -11.29 -5.26
CA MET A 109 2.96 -9.97 -5.00
C MET A 109 2.25 -9.26 -3.85
N SER A 110 2.90 -8.24 -3.31
CA SER A 110 2.33 -7.26 -2.40
C SER A 110 2.55 -5.87 -2.98
N ASP A 111 1.62 -4.97 -2.77
CA ASP A 111 1.76 -3.56 -3.17
C ASP A 111 2.74 -2.81 -2.25
N HIS A 112 2.82 -3.18 -0.99
CA HIS A 112 3.76 -2.66 0.00
C HIS A 112 4.00 -3.65 1.14
N GLY A 113 4.98 -3.37 1.97
CA GLY A 113 5.16 -3.99 3.27
C GLY A 113 4.52 -3.14 4.37
N MET A 114 4.63 -3.62 5.61
CA MET A 114 4.13 -2.92 6.80
C MET A 114 5.22 -2.79 7.84
N VAL A 115 5.17 -1.69 8.58
CA VAL A 115 6.08 -1.39 9.68
C VAL A 115 5.29 -0.78 10.85
N THR A 116 5.63 -1.14 12.07
CA THR A 116 5.01 -0.53 13.26
C THR A 116 5.47 0.91 13.43
N LEU A 117 4.56 1.84 13.59
CA LEU A 117 4.87 3.24 13.90
C LEU A 117 5.04 3.40 15.42
N LEU A 118 6.29 3.53 15.85
CA LEU A 118 6.66 3.62 17.27
C LEU A 118 6.85 5.07 17.75
N GLY A 119 7.05 6.00 16.81
CA GLY A 119 7.19 7.42 17.09
C GLY A 119 5.87 8.17 17.16
N GLY A 120 5.92 9.43 17.54
CA GLY A 120 4.77 10.31 17.52
C GLY A 120 4.38 10.72 16.10
N LYS A 121 3.17 11.26 15.99
CA LYS A 121 2.70 11.87 14.75
C LYS A 121 3.43 13.19 14.49
N LEU A 122 3.83 13.40 13.23
CA LEU A 122 4.37 14.66 12.74
C LEU A 122 3.32 15.36 11.87
N ASP A 123 3.18 16.66 12.06
CA ASP A 123 2.54 17.55 11.09
C ASP A 123 3.64 18.14 10.21
N LEU A 124 3.89 17.50 9.08
CA LEU A 124 4.96 17.91 8.17
C LEU A 124 4.68 19.26 7.54
N ALA A 125 3.42 19.56 7.19
CA ALA A 125 3.06 20.87 6.66
C ALA A 125 3.40 21.99 7.65
N LYS A 126 3.11 21.79 8.93
CA LYS A 126 3.51 22.73 10.00
C LYS A 126 5.03 22.83 10.14
N LYS A 127 5.75 21.72 10.06
CA LYS A 127 7.22 21.70 10.11
C LYS A 127 7.83 22.50 8.95
N PHE A 128 7.35 22.28 7.73
CA PHE A 128 7.82 23.04 6.56
C PHE A 128 7.51 24.52 6.69
N ARG A 129 6.31 24.89 7.14
CA ARG A 129 5.95 26.30 7.37
C ARG A 129 6.86 26.93 8.42
N ALA A 130 7.20 26.23 9.50
CA ALA A 130 8.17 26.69 10.49
C ALA A 130 9.60 26.81 9.93
N GLY A 131 9.93 26.02 8.89
CA GLY A 131 11.17 26.10 8.13
C GLY A 131 11.22 27.24 7.09
N GLY A 132 10.15 28.06 7.01
CA GLY A 132 10.06 29.20 6.10
C GLY A 132 9.64 28.84 4.68
N PHE A 133 8.89 27.75 4.51
CA PHE A 133 8.28 27.34 3.24
C PHE A 133 6.76 27.51 3.28
N THR A 134 6.16 27.79 2.12
CA THR A 134 4.72 27.76 1.96
C THR A 134 4.29 26.40 1.44
N VAL A 135 3.24 25.81 2.06
CA VAL A 135 2.72 24.48 1.72
C VAL A 135 1.24 24.60 1.40
N GLY A 136 0.86 24.19 0.21
CA GLY A 136 -0.50 24.18 -0.30
C GLY A 136 -0.99 22.75 -0.61
N GLU A 137 -2.22 22.67 -1.10
CA GLU A 137 -2.77 21.42 -1.64
C GLU A 137 -2.15 21.08 -3.00
N THR A 138 -1.82 22.12 -3.76
CA THR A 138 -1.11 22.05 -5.04
C THR A 138 -0.05 23.16 -5.09
N THR A 139 0.82 23.14 -6.09
CA THR A 139 1.76 24.24 -6.36
C THR A 139 1.17 25.33 -7.23
N GLU A 140 -0.02 25.12 -7.79
CA GLU A 140 -0.72 26.08 -8.67
C GLU A 140 -1.33 27.23 -7.87
N ASP A 141 -1.55 27.08 -6.57
CA ASP A 141 -2.04 28.12 -5.67
C ASP A 141 -0.96 29.17 -5.29
N GLY A 142 0.25 29.03 -5.80
CA GLY A 142 1.38 29.89 -5.54
C GLY A 142 2.27 29.45 -4.40
N SER A 143 1.94 28.33 -3.73
CA SER A 143 2.76 27.74 -2.67
C SER A 143 4.10 27.22 -3.20
N ASP A 144 5.12 27.20 -2.34
CA ASP A 144 6.44 26.65 -2.66
C ASP A 144 6.36 25.16 -2.98
N MET A 145 5.47 24.42 -2.31
CA MET A 145 5.35 22.98 -2.46
C MET A 145 3.98 22.42 -2.08
N ALA A 146 3.72 21.21 -2.58
CA ALA A 146 2.64 20.33 -2.17
C ALA A 146 3.22 19.00 -1.66
N LEU A 147 2.61 18.44 -0.62
CA LEU A 147 3.06 17.22 0.05
C LEU A 147 2.11 16.06 -0.27
N ALA A 148 2.68 14.93 -0.66
CA ALA A 148 1.99 13.64 -0.77
C ALA A 148 2.76 12.63 0.08
N LEU A 149 2.62 12.74 1.39
CA LEU A 149 3.45 12.06 2.39
C LEU A 149 2.61 11.32 3.42
N SER A 150 3.18 10.22 3.91
CA SER A 150 2.82 9.52 5.13
C SER A 150 4.13 9.15 5.84
N SER A 151 4.47 7.87 6.01
CA SER A 151 5.81 7.43 6.46
C SER A 151 6.86 7.55 5.35
N ALA A 152 6.41 7.60 4.11
CA ALA A 152 7.19 7.88 2.90
C ALA A 152 6.30 8.57 1.89
N GLY A 153 6.89 9.19 0.87
CA GLY A 153 6.14 9.83 -0.22
C GLY A 153 6.93 10.85 -0.99
N GLY A 154 6.26 11.86 -1.50
CA GLY A 154 6.85 12.85 -2.38
C GLY A 154 6.51 14.29 -2.03
N ILE A 155 7.44 15.16 -2.35
CA ILE A 155 7.30 16.61 -2.29
C ILE A 155 7.34 17.14 -3.72
N TYR A 156 6.29 17.79 -4.14
CA TYR A 156 6.18 18.47 -5.41
C TYR A 156 6.55 19.93 -5.20
N VAL A 157 7.59 20.37 -5.89
CA VAL A 157 8.11 21.74 -5.75
C VAL A 157 7.62 22.59 -6.91
N LYS A 158 7.22 23.82 -6.63
CA LYS A 158 6.74 24.77 -7.61
C LYS A 158 7.73 24.90 -8.78
N ASP A 159 7.19 24.74 -10.01
CA ASP A 159 7.91 24.80 -11.27
C ASP A 159 9.13 23.86 -11.36
N SER A 160 9.25 22.87 -10.45
CA SER A 160 10.46 22.05 -10.24
C SER A 160 11.71 22.93 -10.11
N ASP A 161 11.60 24.07 -9.45
CA ASP A 161 12.67 25.06 -9.32
C ASP A 161 13.89 24.44 -8.61
N PRO A 162 15.05 24.34 -9.27
CA PRO A 162 16.23 23.69 -8.71
C PRO A 162 16.80 24.40 -7.47
N TYR A 163 16.65 25.72 -7.36
CA TYR A 163 17.10 26.46 -6.17
C TYR A 163 16.21 26.16 -4.97
N LEU A 164 14.89 26.09 -5.19
CA LEU A 164 13.95 25.75 -4.14
C LEU A 164 14.11 24.29 -3.72
N ILE A 165 14.30 23.37 -4.67
CA ILE A 165 14.61 21.95 -4.38
C ILE A 165 15.86 21.86 -3.50
N GLN A 166 16.95 22.55 -3.84
CA GLN A 166 18.19 22.52 -3.05
C GLN A 166 17.99 23.10 -1.65
N ARG A 167 17.22 24.17 -1.52
CA ARG A 167 16.87 24.78 -0.24
C ARG A 167 16.09 23.81 0.66
N VAL A 168 15.10 23.12 0.07
CA VAL A 168 14.29 22.09 0.74
C VAL A 168 15.15 20.91 1.18
N LEU A 169 16.02 20.40 0.29
CA LEU A 169 16.94 19.30 0.60
C LEU A 169 17.86 19.65 1.77
N THR A 170 18.50 20.82 1.73
CA THR A 170 19.39 21.27 2.80
C THR A 170 18.66 21.37 4.15
N TRP A 171 17.44 21.88 4.14
CA TRP A 171 16.61 21.97 5.35
C TRP A 171 16.19 20.57 5.84
N LEU A 172 15.75 19.67 4.95
CA LEU A 172 15.37 18.31 5.31
C LEU A 172 16.53 17.54 5.94
N GLN A 173 17.73 17.66 5.38
CA GLN A 173 18.92 17.00 5.89
C GLN A 173 19.32 17.47 7.30
N SER A 174 18.86 18.62 7.74
CA SER A 174 19.04 19.12 9.10
C SER A 174 18.01 18.60 10.11
N GLN A 175 16.98 17.88 9.65
CA GLN A 175 15.90 17.41 10.51
C GLN A 175 16.20 16.02 11.06
N ASP A 176 15.98 15.82 12.36
CA ASP A 176 16.23 14.55 13.07
C ASP A 176 15.28 13.42 12.66
N TRP A 177 14.11 13.77 12.15
CA TRP A 177 13.07 12.85 11.64
C TRP A 177 13.22 12.50 10.16
N CYS A 178 14.11 13.18 9.43
CA CYS A 178 14.33 12.92 8.02
C CYS A 178 15.20 11.68 7.83
N GLY A 179 14.75 10.79 6.95
CA GLY A 179 15.48 9.62 6.49
C GLY A 179 16.01 9.79 5.06
N PRO A 180 16.10 8.73 4.26
CA PRO A 180 16.58 8.81 2.89
C PRO A 180 15.80 9.78 2.02
N LEU A 181 16.52 10.58 1.26
CA LEU A 181 15.99 11.52 0.27
C LEU A 181 16.37 11.09 -1.13
N PHE A 182 15.49 11.32 -2.09
CA PHE A 182 15.65 10.96 -3.49
C PHE A 182 15.30 12.15 -4.37
N THR A 183 16.08 12.39 -5.42
CA THR A 183 15.79 13.41 -6.43
C THR A 183 16.12 12.91 -7.83
N ARG A 184 15.69 13.64 -8.85
CA ARG A 184 16.01 13.30 -10.25
C ARG A 184 17.50 13.40 -10.59
N LYS A 185 18.21 14.31 -9.93
CA LYS A 185 19.64 14.62 -10.24
C LYS A 185 20.62 14.19 -9.16
N GLY A 186 20.15 13.73 -8.02
CA GLY A 186 20.97 13.45 -6.86
C GLY A 186 21.19 14.69 -5.98
N ASP A 187 21.97 15.65 -6.39
CA ASP A 187 22.20 16.96 -5.72
C ASP A 187 22.32 16.89 -4.18
N GLY A 188 23.03 15.87 -3.68
CA GLY A 188 23.16 15.60 -2.23
C GLY A 188 22.13 14.60 -1.67
N ALA A 189 21.31 14.01 -2.52
CA ALA A 189 20.34 12.94 -2.23
C ALA A 189 20.62 11.72 -3.10
N LEU A 190 19.88 10.64 -2.90
CA LEU A 190 19.90 9.47 -3.78
C LEU A 190 19.15 9.79 -5.09
N LEU A 191 19.43 9.03 -6.14
CA LEU A 191 18.69 9.16 -7.40
C LEU A 191 17.34 8.44 -7.34
N HIS A 192 16.32 9.02 -7.95
CA HIS A 192 15.01 8.36 -8.17
C HIS A 192 15.15 7.05 -8.95
N ASP A 193 16.19 6.86 -9.74
CA ASP A 193 16.51 5.62 -10.43
C ASP A 193 16.66 4.43 -9.47
N HIS A 194 17.14 4.63 -8.25
CA HIS A 194 17.23 3.58 -7.24
C HIS A 194 15.86 3.06 -6.82
N LEU A 195 14.82 3.89 -6.92
CA LEU A 195 13.43 3.51 -6.66
C LEU A 195 12.68 3.08 -7.93
N ARG A 196 13.34 3.13 -9.11
CA ARG A 196 12.70 2.96 -10.43
C ARG A 196 11.46 3.84 -10.62
N SER A 197 11.46 5.02 -10.00
CA SER A 197 10.33 5.97 -10.01
C SER A 197 10.57 7.17 -10.93
N VAL A 198 11.32 6.99 -12.01
CA VAL A 198 11.58 8.04 -13.00
C VAL A 198 10.39 8.17 -13.93
N HIS A 199 9.51 9.08 -13.62
CA HIS A 199 8.33 9.38 -14.43
C HIS A 199 8.04 10.88 -14.38
N ARG A 200 7.39 11.44 -15.43
CA ARG A 200 7.06 12.88 -15.49
C ARG A 200 6.19 13.37 -14.34
N ARG A 201 5.40 12.47 -13.74
CA ARG A 201 4.53 12.76 -12.58
C ARG A 201 5.18 12.40 -11.24
N ALA A 202 6.41 11.91 -11.24
CA ALA A 202 7.12 11.66 -9.99
C ALA A 202 7.39 12.99 -9.29
N ALA A 203 7.32 12.99 -7.96
CA ALA A 203 7.66 14.14 -7.15
C ALA A 203 9.10 14.62 -7.40
N ASP A 204 9.39 15.87 -7.12
CA ASP A 204 10.74 16.41 -7.27
C ASP A 204 11.69 15.85 -6.20
N ILE A 205 11.16 15.65 -4.98
CA ILE A 205 11.89 15.04 -3.87
C ILE A 205 11.08 13.86 -3.35
N GLY A 206 11.64 12.67 -3.37
CA GLY A 206 11.16 11.51 -2.61
C GLY A 206 11.75 11.53 -1.21
N ILE A 207 10.97 11.18 -0.22
CA ILE A 207 11.40 11.13 1.18
C ILE A 207 10.86 9.88 1.86
N VAL A 208 11.68 9.27 2.71
CA VAL A 208 11.27 8.28 3.69
C VAL A 208 11.57 8.86 5.07
N LEU A 209 10.61 8.79 6.00
CA LEU A 209 10.84 9.23 7.36
C LEU A 209 11.80 8.25 8.08
N LYS A 210 12.58 8.79 9.00
CA LYS A 210 13.63 8.04 9.69
C LYS A 210 13.04 6.89 10.51
N SER A 211 13.57 5.70 10.33
CA SER A 211 13.27 4.53 11.16
C SER A 211 14.25 4.39 12.34
N ASN A 212 13.87 3.62 13.34
CA ASN A 212 14.72 3.23 14.46
C ASN A 212 14.69 1.70 14.66
N ASP A 213 15.50 1.21 15.58
CA ASP A 213 15.65 -0.22 15.88
C ASP A 213 14.64 -0.70 16.95
N GLY A 214 13.64 0.12 17.30
CA GLY A 214 12.60 -0.24 18.23
C GLY A 214 11.69 -1.34 17.70
N SER A 215 11.01 -2.00 18.61
CA SER A 215 10.00 -3.02 18.28
C SER A 215 8.72 -2.78 19.07
N ASN A 216 7.59 -3.24 18.51
CA ASN A 216 6.33 -3.23 19.24
C ASN A 216 6.29 -4.32 20.33
N SER A 217 5.18 -4.40 21.07
CA SER A 217 4.98 -5.39 22.15
C SER A 217 4.99 -6.84 21.66
N HIS A 218 4.90 -7.09 20.36
CA HIS A 218 4.97 -8.40 19.73
C HIS A 218 6.35 -8.69 19.10
N GLY A 219 7.35 -7.83 19.36
CA GLY A 219 8.72 -8.01 18.84
C GLY A 219 8.87 -7.65 17.35
N ILE A 220 7.88 -7.03 16.73
CA ILE A 220 7.97 -6.60 15.33
C ILE A 220 8.65 -5.24 15.26
N ALA A 221 9.72 -5.17 14.48
CA ALA A 221 10.47 -3.94 14.27
C ALA A 221 9.58 -2.81 13.72
N GLY A 222 9.85 -1.58 14.15
CA GLY A 222 9.04 -0.41 13.84
C GLY A 222 9.80 0.70 13.13
N GLY A 223 9.01 1.55 12.47
CA GLY A 223 9.43 2.87 12.03
C GLY A 223 9.36 3.88 13.17
N THR A 224 9.58 5.14 12.87
CA THR A 224 9.58 6.18 13.89
C THR A 224 8.27 6.94 13.96
N VAL A 225 8.09 7.80 12.99
CA VAL A 225 7.02 8.78 12.90
C VAL A 225 6.31 8.66 11.56
N HIS A 226 5.14 9.21 11.49
CA HIS A 226 4.40 9.33 10.25
C HIS A 226 3.74 10.70 10.16
N ASP A 227 3.46 11.14 8.95
CA ASP A 227 2.71 12.37 8.74
C ASP A 227 1.26 12.21 9.21
N CYS A 228 0.74 13.23 9.82
CA CYS A 228 -0.63 13.28 10.31
C CYS A 228 -1.39 14.52 9.85
N GLY A 229 -0.73 15.28 8.93
CA GLY A 229 -1.21 16.56 8.42
C GLY A 229 -2.49 16.55 7.66
#